data_761b95072d18255e6b83e5004aa0d77e
#
_entry.id   761b95072d18255e6b83e5004aa0d77e
#
_cell.length_a   1.000
_cell.length_b   1.000
_cell.length_c   1.000
_cell.angle_alpha   90.00
_cell.angle_beta   90.00
_cell.angle_gamma   90.00
#
_symmetry.space_group_name_H-M   'P 1'
#
loop_
_entity.id
_entity.type
_entity.pdbx_description
1 polymer ?
#
loop_
_entity_poly.entity_id
_entity_poly.type
_entity_poly.pdbx_seq_one_letter_code
_entity_poly.pdbx_strand_id
1 'polypeptide(L)'
;MRDLSSFGTKDSKDSKDNPCSDSFTLLMSCPDQKGVVAGVAAFIHKHGGNIYSANQHFDKDAQQFFARFAWTMYPEDREFRDTESGDKELGDTAFGDNGSGESGNVAEWCLQRLRQDFAELAQHFSMNWQMDISGRKLRSAIFVSRYDHCLYDLLVHRDELNCDFRCIISNHRKLEAVAKHFGLRFYYTDFSGLGKAAAEKQQLEILLRERIELMVLARYMQILSPEFLEQSPAPAINIHHSFLPAFKGAKPYHQAYERGVKIIGATSHYVTADLDQGPIIAQDVQAVSHRDSVEDLVRKGRSIEKYVLLQAVRAHTEQRVLCFGNRTVVFPG
;
A
#
# COMPACT_ATOMS: atom_id res chain seq x y z
N MET A 1 -3.93 -58.82 12.85
CA MET A 1 -3.39 -58.64 11.50
C MET A 1 -4.53 -58.32 10.59
N ARG A 2 -4.76 -57.03 10.33
CA ARG A 2 -5.63 -56.53 9.27
C ARG A 2 -4.81 -55.59 8.43
N ASP A 3 -4.79 -55.88 7.18
CA ASP A 3 -4.00 -55.30 6.10
C ASP A 3 -4.43 -53.85 5.86
N LEU A 4 -3.48 -52.90 5.91
CA LEU A 4 -3.64 -51.49 5.61
C LEU A 4 -2.77 -51.11 4.37
N SER A 5 -3.15 -51.65 3.23
CA SER A 5 -2.57 -51.30 1.96
C SER A 5 -3.68 -50.89 0.99
N SER A 6 -4.05 -49.60 0.99
CA SER A 6 -4.59 -48.90 -0.19
C SER A 6 -5.02 -47.49 0.15
N PHE A 7 -4.05 -46.58 0.37
CA PHE A 7 -4.31 -45.15 0.13
C PHE A 7 -3.50 -44.75 -1.11
N GLY A 8 -4.19 -44.80 -2.23
CA GLY A 8 -3.70 -44.32 -3.50
C GLY A 8 -3.46 -42.79 -3.40
N THR A 9 -2.24 -42.40 -3.68
CA THR A 9 -1.86 -41.03 -3.97
C THR A 9 -2.62 -40.56 -5.21
N LYS A 10 -3.64 -39.72 -5.02
CA LYS A 10 -4.19 -38.93 -6.11
C LYS A 10 -3.17 -37.87 -6.45
N ASP A 11 -2.52 -38.05 -7.58
CA ASP A 11 -1.71 -37.01 -8.26
C ASP A 11 -2.54 -35.72 -8.39
N SER A 12 -2.04 -34.66 -7.77
CA SER A 12 -2.49 -33.29 -7.99
C SER A 12 -1.91 -32.81 -9.35
N LYS A 13 -2.52 -33.25 -10.44
CA LYS A 13 -2.44 -32.62 -11.74
C LYS A 13 -3.79 -31.97 -11.98
N ASP A 14 -3.87 -30.65 -11.68
CA ASP A 14 -4.80 -29.72 -12.30
C ASP A 14 -4.50 -28.32 -11.76
N SER A 15 -3.39 -27.73 -12.24
CA SER A 15 -3.16 -26.29 -12.23
C SER A 15 -2.80 -25.85 -13.63
N LYS A 16 -3.70 -26.08 -14.58
CA LYS A 16 -3.63 -25.51 -15.92
C LYS A 16 -4.98 -24.92 -16.28
N ASP A 17 -4.92 -23.64 -16.69
CA ASP A 17 -5.97 -22.92 -17.36
C ASP A 17 -7.19 -22.51 -16.50
N ASN A 18 -6.96 -21.70 -15.44
CA ASN A 18 -8.01 -20.81 -14.98
C ASN A 18 -7.95 -19.54 -15.88
N PRO A 19 -9.03 -19.20 -16.63
CA PRO A 19 -9.06 -17.95 -17.35
C PRO A 19 -8.77 -16.82 -16.37
N CYS A 20 -7.89 -15.87 -16.75
CA CYS A 20 -7.39 -14.79 -15.91
C CYS A 20 -8.59 -14.03 -15.30
N SER A 21 -8.95 -14.34 -14.07
CA SER A 21 -10.00 -13.65 -13.34
C SER A 21 -9.43 -12.35 -12.80
N ASP A 22 -10.05 -11.22 -13.13
CA ASP A 22 -9.69 -9.95 -12.52
C ASP A 22 -10.25 -9.88 -11.10
N SER A 23 -9.45 -9.40 -10.18
CA SER A 23 -9.85 -9.19 -8.80
C SER A 23 -9.87 -7.70 -8.47
N PHE A 24 -10.90 -7.28 -7.73
CA PHE A 24 -11.10 -5.90 -7.35
C PHE A 24 -11.21 -5.77 -5.84
N THR A 25 -10.80 -4.63 -5.33
CA THR A 25 -10.94 -4.27 -3.91
C THR A 25 -11.67 -2.93 -3.79
N LEU A 26 -12.66 -2.88 -2.93
CA LEU A 26 -13.35 -1.67 -2.48
C LEU A 26 -12.98 -1.42 -1.02
N LEU A 27 -12.41 -0.24 -0.74
CA LEU A 27 -12.32 0.34 0.59
C LEU A 27 -13.38 1.42 0.72
N MET A 28 -14.13 1.43 1.83
CA MET A 28 -15.16 2.45 2.02
C MET A 28 -15.39 2.79 3.49
N SER A 29 -15.82 4.03 3.73
CA SER A 29 -16.36 4.48 5.02
C SER A 29 -17.60 5.34 4.80
N CYS A 30 -18.57 5.27 5.71
CA CYS A 30 -19.78 6.09 5.67
C CYS A 30 -20.37 6.22 7.07
N PRO A 31 -21.30 7.16 7.31
CA PRO A 31 -22.14 7.13 8.50
C PRO A 31 -22.84 5.77 8.64
N ASP A 32 -22.89 5.20 9.86
CA ASP A 32 -23.54 3.91 10.06
C ASP A 32 -25.03 3.99 9.80
N GLN A 33 -25.51 3.10 8.94
CA GLN A 33 -26.93 3.03 8.57
C GLN A 33 -27.30 1.65 8.04
N LYS A 34 -28.58 1.32 8.12
CA LYS A 34 -29.10 0.02 7.64
C LYS A 34 -28.96 -0.10 6.13
N GLY A 35 -28.55 -1.30 5.68
CA GLY A 35 -28.55 -1.64 4.26
C GLY A 35 -27.21 -1.43 3.55
N VAL A 36 -26.21 -0.79 4.16
CA VAL A 36 -24.90 -0.54 3.54
C VAL A 36 -24.27 -1.81 2.98
N VAL A 37 -24.11 -2.85 3.83
CA VAL A 37 -23.50 -4.12 3.41
C VAL A 37 -24.33 -4.82 2.34
N ALA A 38 -25.68 -4.83 2.50
CA ALA A 38 -26.57 -5.44 1.53
C ALA A 38 -26.51 -4.72 0.18
N GLY A 39 -26.46 -3.38 0.17
CA GLY A 39 -26.33 -2.59 -1.05
C GLY A 39 -25.02 -2.86 -1.79
N VAL A 40 -23.89 -2.90 -1.06
CA VAL A 40 -22.58 -3.21 -1.66
C VAL A 40 -22.54 -4.64 -2.20
N ALA A 41 -23.03 -5.62 -1.45
CA ALA A 41 -23.08 -7.02 -1.90
C ALA A 41 -23.97 -7.20 -3.12
N ALA A 42 -25.16 -6.56 -3.15
CA ALA A 42 -26.05 -6.56 -4.29
C ALA A 42 -25.41 -5.91 -5.54
N PHE A 43 -24.69 -4.79 -5.35
CA PHE A 43 -23.93 -4.15 -6.41
C PHE A 43 -22.88 -5.09 -7.00
N ILE A 44 -22.05 -5.71 -6.17
CA ILE A 44 -21.00 -6.65 -6.62
C ILE A 44 -21.65 -7.84 -7.37
N HIS A 45 -22.70 -8.43 -6.80
CA HIS A 45 -23.43 -9.54 -7.43
C HIS A 45 -24.03 -9.15 -8.80
N LYS A 46 -24.67 -7.97 -8.89
CA LYS A 46 -25.24 -7.45 -10.14
C LYS A 46 -24.21 -7.35 -11.27
N HIS A 47 -22.95 -7.09 -10.93
CA HIS A 47 -21.84 -6.98 -11.88
C HIS A 47 -21.06 -8.29 -12.07
N GLY A 48 -21.62 -9.45 -11.67
CA GLY A 48 -20.98 -10.76 -11.85
C GLY A 48 -19.81 -11.02 -10.90
N GLY A 49 -19.69 -10.23 -9.82
CA GLY A 49 -18.60 -10.35 -8.85
C GLY A 49 -18.89 -11.45 -7.81
N ASN A 50 -17.87 -12.27 -7.50
CA ASN A 50 -17.89 -13.25 -6.42
C ASN A 50 -16.99 -12.77 -5.27
N ILE A 51 -17.60 -12.40 -4.13
CA ILE A 51 -16.89 -11.88 -2.95
C ILE A 51 -16.14 -13.03 -2.26
N TYR A 52 -14.81 -12.91 -2.16
CA TYR A 52 -13.98 -13.85 -1.42
C TYR A 52 -13.46 -13.31 -0.08
N SER A 53 -13.50 -12.00 0.13
CA SER A 53 -13.12 -11.37 1.40
C SER A 53 -14.02 -10.17 1.69
N ALA A 54 -14.54 -10.10 2.91
CA ALA A 54 -15.33 -8.98 3.40
C ALA A 54 -14.96 -8.71 4.87
N ASN A 55 -14.36 -7.56 5.12
CA ASN A 55 -13.99 -7.10 6.44
C ASN A 55 -14.77 -5.83 6.77
N GLN A 56 -15.21 -5.69 8.00
CA GLN A 56 -15.99 -4.52 8.42
C GLN A 56 -15.66 -4.13 9.86
N HIS A 57 -15.77 -2.86 10.14
CA HIS A 57 -15.58 -2.28 11.47
C HIS A 57 -16.57 -1.15 11.69
N PHE A 58 -17.17 -1.10 12.87
CA PHE A 58 -18.03 -0.01 13.32
C PHE A 58 -17.37 0.74 14.49
N ASP A 59 -17.03 2.01 14.28
CA ASP A 59 -16.57 2.92 15.33
C ASP A 59 -17.78 3.53 16.02
N LYS A 60 -18.06 3.08 17.25
CA LYS A 60 -19.23 3.51 18.02
C LYS A 60 -19.17 4.97 18.41
N ASP A 61 -17.99 5.50 18.70
CA ASP A 61 -17.83 6.88 19.16
C ASP A 61 -17.99 7.86 18.00
N ALA A 62 -17.47 7.52 16.84
CA ALA A 62 -17.60 8.31 15.64
C ALA A 62 -18.91 8.05 14.85
N GLN A 63 -19.67 7.01 15.18
CA GLN A 63 -20.84 6.54 14.43
C GLN A 63 -20.52 6.31 12.95
N GLN A 64 -19.32 5.75 12.70
CA GLN A 64 -18.81 5.50 11.36
C GLN A 64 -18.66 4.02 11.10
N PHE A 65 -19.08 3.61 9.91
CA PHE A 65 -18.91 2.29 9.39
C PHE A 65 -17.74 2.26 8.37
N PHE A 66 -16.89 1.25 8.49
CA PHE A 66 -15.73 1.03 7.62
C PHE A 66 -15.80 -0.38 7.05
N ALA A 67 -15.54 -0.53 5.76
CA ALA A 67 -15.50 -1.86 5.17
C ALA A 67 -14.46 -1.97 4.07
N ARG A 68 -13.98 -3.21 3.89
CA ARG A 68 -13.17 -3.66 2.78
C ARG A 68 -13.84 -4.89 2.17
N PHE A 69 -14.15 -4.82 0.87
CA PHE A 69 -14.63 -5.95 0.08
C PHE A 69 -13.59 -6.28 -0.98
N ALA A 70 -13.33 -7.57 -1.18
CA ALA A 70 -12.53 -8.04 -2.30
C ALA A 70 -13.29 -9.16 -3.01
N TRP A 71 -13.33 -9.08 -4.35
CA TRP A 71 -14.07 -10.02 -5.18
C TRP A 71 -13.34 -10.31 -6.49
N THR A 72 -13.69 -11.43 -7.10
CA THR A 72 -13.25 -11.81 -8.44
C THR A 72 -14.38 -11.65 -9.45
N MET A 73 -14.04 -11.33 -10.69
CA MET A 73 -14.94 -11.37 -11.84
C MET A 73 -14.34 -12.30 -12.89
N TYR A 74 -15.14 -13.25 -13.38
CA TYR A 74 -14.73 -14.17 -14.42
C TYR A 74 -15.02 -13.59 -15.83
N PRO A 75 -14.25 -13.93 -16.86
CA PRO A 75 -14.46 -13.44 -18.22
C PRO A 75 -15.86 -13.71 -18.77
N GLU A 76 -16.41 -14.88 -18.46
CA GLU A 76 -17.75 -15.32 -18.83
C GLU A 76 -18.88 -14.54 -18.17
N ASP A 77 -18.64 -13.94 -16.99
CA ASP A 77 -19.62 -13.14 -16.25
C ASP A 77 -19.57 -11.66 -16.66
N ARG A 78 -18.70 -11.29 -17.59
CA ARG A 78 -18.48 -9.90 -18.06
C ARG A 78 -19.53 -9.43 -19.08
N GLU A 79 -20.65 -10.15 -19.23
CA GLU A 79 -21.77 -9.66 -20.02
C GLU A 79 -22.36 -8.39 -19.40
N PHE A 80 -21.66 -7.26 -19.60
CA PHE A 80 -22.31 -5.96 -19.55
C PHE A 80 -23.26 -5.90 -20.74
N ARG A 81 -24.49 -6.41 -20.56
CA ARG A 81 -25.53 -6.28 -21.57
C ARG A 81 -25.74 -4.80 -21.79
N ASP A 82 -25.36 -4.31 -22.94
CA ASP A 82 -25.84 -3.06 -23.50
C ASP A 82 -27.36 -3.18 -23.71
N THR A 83 -28.12 -3.11 -22.64
CA THR A 83 -29.56 -2.92 -22.68
C THR A 83 -29.84 -1.44 -22.56
N GLU A 84 -29.65 -0.72 -23.66
CA GLU A 84 -30.37 0.49 -24.05
C GLU A 84 -29.52 1.30 -25.04
N SER A 85 -29.45 0.80 -26.28
CA SER A 85 -29.50 1.64 -27.47
C SER A 85 -29.42 0.74 -28.71
N GLY A 86 -30.47 0.79 -29.50
CA GLY A 86 -30.56 0.04 -30.74
C GLY A 86 -29.47 0.44 -31.72
N ASP A 87 -29.18 -0.54 -32.58
CA ASP A 87 -28.50 -0.44 -33.85
C ASP A 87 -27.09 0.15 -33.89
N LYS A 88 -26.08 -0.78 -33.87
CA LYS A 88 -25.07 -0.82 -34.93
C LYS A 88 -24.30 -2.12 -34.88
N GLU A 89 -24.48 -2.92 -35.94
CA GLU A 89 -23.54 -4.00 -36.31
C GLU A 89 -22.12 -3.45 -36.34
N LEU A 90 -21.27 -3.94 -35.46
CA LEU A 90 -19.81 -3.82 -35.58
C LEU A 90 -19.29 -5.16 -36.08
N GLY A 91 -18.82 -5.11 -37.32
CA GLY A 91 -18.32 -6.25 -38.06
C GLY A 91 -17.19 -7.00 -37.36
N ASP A 92 -17.14 -8.32 -37.61
CA ASP A 92 -16.05 -9.23 -37.35
C ASP A 92 -14.70 -8.64 -37.82
N THR A 93 -13.94 -8.10 -36.86
CA THR A 93 -12.52 -7.91 -37.05
C THR A 93 -11.79 -8.85 -36.13
N ALA A 94 -11.23 -9.89 -36.71
CA ALA A 94 -10.36 -10.87 -36.10
C ALA A 94 -9.27 -10.21 -35.25
N PHE A 95 -9.28 -10.47 -33.94
CA PHE A 95 -8.21 -10.09 -33.04
C PHE A 95 -7.01 -11.01 -33.30
N GLY A 96 -5.95 -10.42 -33.84
CA GLY A 96 -4.65 -11.08 -34.00
C GLY A 96 -3.99 -11.30 -32.65
N ASP A 97 -3.53 -12.51 -32.45
CA ASP A 97 -2.75 -13.01 -31.33
C ASP A 97 -1.43 -12.23 -31.16
N ASN A 98 -1.35 -11.31 -30.19
CA ASN A 98 -0.10 -10.75 -29.68
C ASN A 98 -0.18 -10.68 -28.15
N GLY A 99 0.34 -11.70 -27.52
CA GLY A 99 0.31 -11.90 -26.09
C GLY A 99 0.97 -10.78 -25.27
N SER A 100 0.43 -10.55 -24.10
CA SER A 100 0.88 -9.80 -22.90
C SER A 100 0.50 -8.33 -22.74
N GLY A 101 -0.11 -7.66 -23.73
CA GLY A 101 -0.55 -6.25 -23.60
C GLY A 101 -2.05 -6.05 -23.33
N GLU A 102 -2.89 -7.01 -23.68
CA GLU A 102 -4.36 -6.83 -23.74
C GLU A 102 -5.08 -7.05 -22.41
N SER A 103 -4.56 -7.88 -21.53
CA SER A 103 -5.19 -8.19 -20.23
C SER A 103 -5.26 -6.97 -19.28
N GLY A 104 -4.23 -6.12 -19.29
CA GLY A 104 -4.21 -4.89 -18.47
C GLY A 104 -5.23 -3.85 -18.89
N ASN A 105 -5.57 -3.79 -20.16
CA ASN A 105 -6.53 -2.83 -20.70
C ASN A 105 -7.98 -3.20 -20.34
N VAL A 106 -8.30 -4.48 -20.31
CA VAL A 106 -9.64 -4.99 -19.95
C VAL A 106 -9.96 -4.77 -18.47
N ALA A 107 -9.03 -5.12 -17.57
CA ALA A 107 -9.23 -4.92 -16.13
C ALA A 107 -9.40 -3.43 -15.77
N GLU A 108 -8.62 -2.54 -16.41
CA GLU A 108 -8.73 -1.10 -16.20
C GLU A 108 -10.07 -0.55 -16.72
N TRP A 109 -10.54 -1.02 -17.88
CA TRP A 109 -11.84 -0.69 -18.42
C TRP A 109 -12.97 -1.15 -17.47
N CYS A 110 -12.92 -2.39 -16.98
CA CYS A 110 -13.87 -2.91 -15.99
C CYS A 110 -13.88 -2.05 -14.72
N LEU A 111 -12.69 -1.69 -14.21
CA LEU A 111 -12.58 -0.83 -13.03
C LEU A 111 -13.24 0.53 -13.23
N GLN A 112 -13.02 1.18 -14.37
CA GLN A 112 -13.63 2.47 -14.66
C GLN A 112 -15.16 2.36 -14.70
N ARG A 113 -15.70 1.32 -15.33
CA ARG A 113 -17.13 1.06 -15.39
C ARG A 113 -17.71 0.79 -13.99
N LEU A 114 -17.08 -0.08 -13.21
CA LEU A 114 -17.49 -0.34 -11.83
C LEU A 114 -17.51 0.93 -10.97
N ARG A 115 -16.51 1.80 -11.13
CA ARG A 115 -16.46 3.09 -10.42
C ARG A 115 -17.61 4.02 -10.80
N GLN A 116 -17.96 4.09 -12.09
CA GLN A 116 -19.08 4.89 -12.56
C GLN A 116 -20.41 4.38 -12.00
N ASP A 117 -20.65 3.07 -12.10
CA ASP A 117 -21.89 2.45 -11.65
C ASP A 117 -22.03 2.43 -10.12
N PHE A 118 -20.90 2.42 -9.37
CA PHE A 118 -20.89 2.49 -7.91
C PHE A 118 -21.20 3.88 -7.36
N ALA A 119 -20.98 4.93 -8.14
CA ALA A 119 -21.07 6.33 -7.67
C ALA A 119 -22.46 6.68 -7.12
N GLU A 120 -23.55 6.17 -7.71
CA GLU A 120 -24.91 6.39 -7.24
C GLU A 120 -25.15 5.76 -5.85
N LEU A 121 -24.72 4.50 -5.68
CA LEU A 121 -24.79 3.81 -4.38
C LEU A 121 -23.94 4.53 -3.32
N ALA A 122 -22.75 4.95 -3.69
CA ALA A 122 -21.86 5.70 -2.82
C ALA A 122 -22.45 7.03 -2.38
N GLN A 123 -23.11 7.75 -3.29
CA GLN A 123 -23.82 8.98 -2.97
C GLN A 123 -25.01 8.74 -2.03
N HIS A 124 -25.82 7.70 -2.29
CA HIS A 124 -26.97 7.34 -1.46
C HIS A 124 -26.58 7.12 0.01
N PHE A 125 -25.45 6.44 0.25
CA PHE A 125 -24.95 6.16 1.60
C PHE A 125 -23.92 7.17 2.12
N SER A 126 -23.66 8.26 1.39
CA SER A 126 -22.63 9.27 1.74
C SER A 126 -21.27 8.63 1.99
N MET A 127 -20.86 7.70 1.11
CA MET A 127 -19.62 6.96 1.25
C MET A 127 -18.41 7.80 0.81
N ASN A 128 -17.34 7.74 1.62
CA ASN A 128 -15.99 7.99 1.14
C ASN A 128 -15.39 6.64 0.73
N TRP A 129 -14.96 6.48 -0.51
CA TRP A 129 -14.57 5.18 -1.05
C TRP A 129 -13.43 5.24 -2.06
N GLN A 130 -12.76 4.12 -2.18
CA GLN A 130 -11.72 3.86 -3.17
C GLN A 130 -11.90 2.43 -3.70
N MET A 131 -11.84 2.26 -5.01
CA MET A 131 -11.91 0.96 -5.67
C MET A 131 -10.71 0.82 -6.60
N ASP A 132 -10.06 -0.34 -6.60
CA ASP A 132 -8.90 -0.58 -7.46
C ASP A 132 -8.78 -2.07 -7.81
N ILE A 133 -7.90 -2.41 -8.77
CA ILE A 133 -7.55 -3.78 -9.11
C ILE A 133 -6.70 -4.36 -7.98
N SER A 134 -7.11 -5.51 -7.45
CA SER A 134 -6.36 -6.20 -6.38
C SER A 134 -5.01 -6.69 -6.91
N GLY A 135 -3.96 -6.50 -6.10
CA GLY A 135 -2.61 -6.94 -6.48
C GLY A 135 -1.91 -6.09 -7.54
N ARG A 136 -2.52 -4.99 -7.98
CA ARG A 136 -1.86 -4.04 -8.88
C ARG A 136 -0.61 -3.48 -8.21
N LYS A 137 0.53 -3.55 -8.90
CA LYS A 137 1.78 -3.00 -8.39
C LYS A 137 1.82 -1.50 -8.53
N LEU A 138 1.94 -0.77 -7.42
CA LEU A 138 2.07 0.68 -7.39
C LEU A 138 3.49 1.10 -7.77
N ARG A 139 3.63 2.02 -8.72
CA ARG A 139 4.94 2.63 -9.04
C ARG A 139 5.42 3.42 -7.84
N SER A 140 6.49 2.95 -7.22
CA SER A 140 6.94 3.44 -5.93
C SER A 140 8.35 4.00 -6.00
N ALA A 141 8.61 5.08 -5.24
CA ALA A 141 9.94 5.64 -5.02
C ALA A 141 10.36 5.44 -3.57
N ILE A 142 11.61 5.01 -3.35
CA ILE A 142 12.19 4.89 -2.02
C ILE A 142 13.08 6.09 -1.75
N PHE A 143 12.77 6.85 -0.70
CA PHE A 143 13.58 7.96 -0.23
C PHE A 143 14.49 7.52 0.90
N VAL A 144 15.77 7.80 0.78
CA VAL A 144 16.78 7.38 1.75
C VAL A 144 17.78 8.49 2.06
N SER A 145 18.46 8.42 3.21
CA SER A 145 19.62 9.23 3.51
C SER A 145 20.88 8.35 3.66
N ARG A 146 21.37 8.15 4.88
CA ARG A 146 22.62 7.41 5.15
C ARG A 146 22.41 5.99 5.68
N TYR A 147 21.23 5.69 6.21
CA TYR A 147 20.90 4.39 6.80
C TYR A 147 20.30 3.47 5.74
N ASP A 148 20.74 2.25 5.74
CA ASP A 148 20.49 1.26 4.66
C ASP A 148 19.53 0.13 5.04
N HIS A 149 19.35 -0.14 6.34
CA HIS A 149 18.63 -1.33 6.83
C HIS A 149 17.18 -1.43 6.33
N CYS A 150 16.42 -0.32 6.31
CA CYS A 150 15.05 -0.33 5.78
C CYS A 150 15.04 -0.46 4.24
N LEU A 151 16.01 0.15 3.54
CA LEU A 151 16.14 0.02 2.09
C LEU A 151 16.38 -1.43 1.68
N TYR A 152 17.36 -2.09 2.31
CA TYR A 152 17.65 -3.50 2.01
C TYR A 152 16.44 -4.40 2.28
N ASP A 153 15.75 -4.20 3.38
CA ASP A 153 14.59 -5.00 3.76
C ASP A 153 13.45 -4.88 2.72
N LEU A 154 13.12 -3.66 2.29
CA LEU A 154 12.14 -3.43 1.23
C LEU A 154 12.55 -4.08 -0.10
N LEU A 155 13.84 -4.00 -0.48
CA LEU A 155 14.32 -4.52 -1.76
C LEU A 155 14.41 -6.05 -1.78
N VAL A 156 14.75 -6.68 -0.64
CA VAL A 156 14.77 -8.14 -0.51
C VAL A 156 13.36 -8.72 -0.56
N HIS A 157 12.37 -8.04 0.04
CA HIS A 157 10.97 -8.49 0.07
C HIS A 157 10.11 -7.87 -1.05
N ARG A 158 10.73 -7.26 -2.09
CA ARG A 158 9.99 -6.54 -3.15
C ARG A 158 8.96 -7.40 -3.89
N ASP A 159 9.22 -8.71 -4.01
CA ASP A 159 8.34 -9.64 -4.70
C ASP A 159 7.11 -10.02 -3.86
N GLU A 160 7.15 -9.75 -2.55
CA GLU A 160 6.04 -9.92 -1.61
C GLU A 160 5.17 -8.66 -1.47
N LEU A 161 5.59 -7.55 -2.07
CA LEU A 161 4.90 -6.26 -2.04
C LEU A 161 4.25 -5.96 -3.39
N ASN A 162 3.06 -5.38 -3.35
CA ASN A 162 2.44 -4.84 -4.57
C ASN A 162 3.09 -3.49 -4.95
N CYS A 163 4.43 -3.48 -5.04
CA CYS A 163 5.25 -2.34 -5.41
C CYS A 163 6.05 -2.63 -6.68
N ASP A 164 6.07 -1.66 -7.60
CA ASP A 164 7.05 -1.53 -8.67
C ASP A 164 8.01 -0.40 -8.27
N PHE A 165 9.12 -0.76 -7.60
CA PHE A 165 10.12 0.22 -7.20
C PHE A 165 10.85 0.77 -8.42
N ARG A 166 10.51 1.99 -8.85
CA ARG A 166 11.05 2.67 -10.03
C ARG A 166 12.42 3.29 -9.80
N CYS A 167 12.61 3.86 -8.61
CA CYS A 167 13.82 4.59 -8.30
C CYS A 167 14.07 4.71 -6.79
N ILE A 168 15.32 5.07 -6.48
CA ILE A 168 15.76 5.52 -5.16
C ILE A 168 16.15 6.99 -5.26
N ILE A 169 15.61 7.83 -4.36
CA ILE A 169 15.92 9.25 -4.26
C ILE A 169 16.68 9.48 -2.94
N SER A 170 17.82 10.18 -2.99
CA SER A 170 18.65 10.36 -1.81
C SER A 170 19.34 11.72 -1.79
N ASN A 171 19.49 12.28 -0.58
CA ASN A 171 20.32 13.46 -0.32
C ASN A 171 21.79 13.08 0.01
N HIS A 172 22.19 11.81 -0.18
CA HIS A 172 23.54 11.31 -0.03
C HIS A 172 23.84 10.23 -1.08
N ARG A 173 25.08 10.20 -1.60
CA ARG A 173 25.48 9.17 -2.59
C ARG A 173 25.81 7.80 -2.00
N LYS A 174 25.83 7.67 -0.67
CA LYS A 174 26.27 6.44 0.04
C LYS A 174 25.59 5.18 -0.44
N LEU A 175 24.31 5.24 -0.81
CA LEU A 175 23.49 4.09 -1.19
C LEU A 175 23.33 3.91 -2.71
N GLU A 176 24.09 4.65 -3.51
CA GLU A 176 24.06 4.57 -4.98
C GLU A 176 24.48 3.15 -5.48
N ALA A 177 25.48 2.54 -4.83
CA ALA A 177 25.91 1.19 -5.15
C ALA A 177 24.82 0.13 -4.87
N VAL A 178 23.98 0.35 -3.83
CA VAL A 178 22.83 -0.52 -3.52
C VAL A 178 21.79 -0.43 -4.63
N ALA A 179 21.43 0.79 -5.07
CA ALA A 179 20.50 0.98 -6.17
C ALA A 179 20.96 0.25 -7.44
N LYS A 180 22.24 0.39 -7.79
CA LYS A 180 22.86 -0.29 -8.94
C LYS A 180 22.80 -1.82 -8.81
N HIS A 181 23.07 -2.35 -7.62
CA HIS A 181 23.02 -3.81 -7.36
C HIS A 181 21.61 -4.38 -7.60
N PHE A 182 20.57 -3.66 -7.21
CA PHE A 182 19.17 -4.07 -7.42
C PHE A 182 18.57 -3.63 -8.76
N GLY A 183 19.37 -3.02 -9.65
CA GLY A 183 18.93 -2.58 -10.97
C GLY A 183 17.99 -1.37 -10.96
N LEU A 184 18.03 -0.56 -9.91
CA LEU A 184 17.16 0.61 -9.74
C LEU A 184 17.88 1.91 -10.14
N ARG A 185 17.12 2.87 -10.68
CA ARG A 185 17.61 4.23 -10.91
C ARG A 185 17.89 4.91 -9.58
N PHE A 186 19.02 5.63 -9.51
CA PHE A 186 19.39 6.41 -8.33
C PHE A 186 19.42 7.89 -8.67
N TYR A 187 18.70 8.70 -7.92
CA TYR A 187 18.65 10.15 -8.06
C TYR A 187 19.24 10.80 -6.81
N TYR A 188 20.36 11.47 -7.01
CA TYR A 188 20.96 12.31 -5.97
C TYR A 188 20.38 13.72 -6.05
N THR A 189 19.79 14.20 -4.95
CA THR A 189 19.28 15.58 -4.80
C THR A 189 20.10 16.30 -3.75
N ASP A 190 20.84 17.31 -4.16
CA ASP A 190 21.81 18.00 -3.29
C ASP A 190 21.15 19.12 -2.49
N PHE A 191 20.76 18.82 -1.27
CA PHE A 191 20.20 19.81 -0.34
C PHE A 191 21.22 20.86 0.11
N SER A 192 22.52 20.52 0.13
CA SER A 192 23.59 21.41 0.60
C SER A 192 23.97 22.44 -0.46
N GLY A 193 24.02 22.02 -1.72
CA GLY A 193 24.43 22.89 -2.84
C GLY A 193 23.26 23.69 -3.43
N LEU A 194 22.09 23.05 -3.59
CA LEU A 194 20.93 23.68 -4.24
C LEU A 194 20.00 24.42 -3.28
N GLY A 195 20.07 24.11 -1.99
CA GLY A 195 19.07 24.50 -1.01
C GLY A 195 17.80 23.66 -1.07
N LYS A 196 16.99 23.72 0.00
CA LYS A 196 15.83 22.84 0.21
C LYS A 196 14.80 22.96 -0.92
N ALA A 197 14.36 24.16 -1.23
CA ALA A 197 13.30 24.41 -2.22
C ALA A 197 13.66 23.89 -3.62
N ALA A 198 14.90 24.12 -4.08
CA ALA A 198 15.35 23.64 -5.39
C ALA A 198 15.52 22.11 -5.42
N ALA A 199 15.99 21.51 -4.33
CA ALA A 199 16.11 20.05 -4.21
C ALA A 199 14.73 19.39 -4.21
N GLU A 200 13.74 19.93 -3.49
CA GLU A 200 12.36 19.44 -3.48
C GLU A 200 11.70 19.59 -4.85
N LYS A 201 11.91 20.72 -5.55
CA LYS A 201 11.44 20.88 -6.94
C LYS A 201 11.99 19.79 -7.86
N GLN A 202 13.29 19.51 -7.78
CA GLN A 202 13.91 18.42 -8.55
C GLN A 202 13.29 17.05 -8.20
N GLN A 203 12.98 16.81 -6.93
CA GLN A 203 12.29 15.56 -6.51
C GLN A 203 10.89 15.46 -7.09
N LEU A 204 10.09 16.53 -7.08
CA LEU A 204 8.77 16.56 -7.72
C LEU A 204 8.84 16.24 -9.22
N GLU A 205 9.82 16.82 -9.93
CA GLU A 205 10.05 16.52 -11.36
C GLU A 205 10.38 15.03 -11.58
N ILE A 206 11.15 14.39 -10.69
CA ILE A 206 11.45 12.97 -10.72
C ILE A 206 10.18 12.16 -10.49
N LEU A 207 9.39 12.49 -9.46
CA LEU A 207 8.15 11.78 -9.13
C LEU A 207 7.15 11.80 -10.30
N LEU A 208 6.99 12.94 -10.96
CA LEU A 208 6.12 13.08 -12.12
C LEU A 208 6.64 12.27 -13.32
N ARG A 209 7.95 12.38 -13.64
CA ARG A 209 8.57 11.64 -14.74
C ARG A 209 8.49 10.14 -14.57
N GLU A 210 8.70 9.62 -13.37
CA GLU A 210 8.61 8.21 -13.04
C GLU A 210 7.17 7.75 -12.76
N ARG A 211 6.19 8.68 -12.81
CA ARG A 211 4.75 8.44 -12.55
C ARG A 211 4.54 7.74 -11.21
N ILE A 212 5.18 8.24 -10.15
CA ILE A 212 5.15 7.62 -8.83
C ILE A 212 3.76 7.74 -8.21
N GLU A 213 3.29 6.63 -7.63
CA GLU A 213 1.99 6.48 -6.95
C GLU A 213 2.15 6.29 -5.44
N LEU A 214 3.38 5.97 -4.97
CA LEU A 214 3.69 5.83 -3.55
C LEU A 214 5.13 6.27 -3.27
N MET A 215 5.32 7.12 -2.27
CA MET A 215 6.63 7.45 -1.70
C MET A 215 6.86 6.68 -0.40
N VAL A 216 8.01 6.02 -0.26
CA VAL A 216 8.41 5.30 0.95
C VAL A 216 9.64 5.95 1.54
N LEU A 217 9.51 6.64 2.67
CA LEU A 217 10.60 7.32 3.37
C LEU A 217 11.32 6.33 4.30
N ALA A 218 12.31 5.61 3.74
CA ALA A 218 13.09 4.59 4.43
C ALA A 218 14.29 5.23 5.14
N ARG A 219 14.07 5.84 6.30
CA ARG A 219 15.08 6.62 7.04
C ARG A 219 15.59 7.83 6.25
N TYR A 220 14.67 8.52 5.58
CA TYR A 220 14.93 9.79 4.93
C TYR A 220 14.95 10.90 5.98
N MET A 221 16.14 11.47 6.22
CA MET A 221 16.37 12.39 7.33
C MET A 221 16.17 13.87 6.93
N GLN A 222 15.29 14.13 5.95
CA GLN A 222 14.87 15.45 5.57
C GLN A 222 13.38 15.62 5.86
N ILE A 223 13.00 16.78 6.36
CA ILE A 223 11.60 17.14 6.56
C ILE A 223 11.08 17.68 5.22
N LEU A 224 10.07 17.04 4.65
CA LEU A 224 9.40 17.52 3.45
C LEU A 224 8.60 18.79 3.78
N SER A 225 8.63 19.78 2.88
CA SER A 225 7.86 21.01 3.08
C SER A 225 6.37 20.78 2.83
N PRO A 226 5.48 21.61 3.43
CA PRO A 226 4.05 21.56 3.12
C PRO A 226 3.79 21.72 1.61
N GLU A 227 4.52 22.62 0.95
CA GLU A 227 4.41 22.89 -0.48
C GLU A 227 4.80 21.66 -1.32
N PHE A 228 5.83 20.91 -0.90
CA PHE A 228 6.20 19.65 -1.55
C PHE A 228 5.09 18.61 -1.41
N LEU A 229 4.53 18.46 -0.21
CA LEU A 229 3.47 17.47 0.05
C LEU A 229 2.19 17.80 -0.72
N GLU A 230 1.82 19.06 -0.82
CA GLU A 230 0.65 19.54 -1.57
C GLU A 230 0.79 19.30 -3.09
N GLN A 231 2.00 19.50 -3.63
CA GLN A 231 2.30 19.31 -5.06
C GLN A 231 2.65 17.87 -5.41
N SER A 232 2.86 17.01 -4.42
CA SER A 232 3.23 15.61 -4.65
C SER A 232 2.10 14.83 -5.31
N PRO A 233 2.37 14.04 -6.37
CA PRO A 233 1.37 13.21 -7.03
C PRO A 233 0.96 11.98 -6.20
N ALA A 234 1.66 11.70 -5.10
CA ALA A 234 1.57 10.45 -4.37
C ALA A 234 1.62 10.64 -2.84
N PRO A 235 0.91 9.81 -2.06
CA PRO A 235 1.07 9.79 -0.62
C PRO A 235 2.48 9.30 -0.22
N ALA A 236 2.91 9.69 0.98
CA ALA A 236 4.18 9.26 1.54
C ALA A 236 3.97 8.46 2.83
N ILE A 237 4.67 7.34 2.97
CA ILE A 237 4.76 6.53 4.19
C ILE A 237 6.15 6.72 4.78
N ASN A 238 6.21 7.14 6.05
CA ASN A 238 7.45 7.34 6.78
C ASN A 238 7.67 6.28 7.86
N ILE A 239 8.92 5.92 8.12
CA ILE A 239 9.32 5.20 9.33
C ILE A 239 9.95 6.15 10.33
N HIS A 240 9.32 6.29 11.49
CA HIS A 240 9.84 7.01 12.63
C HIS A 240 10.42 6.02 13.65
N HIS A 241 11.64 6.31 14.11
CA HIS A 241 12.45 5.41 14.95
C HIS A 241 12.14 5.52 16.46
N SER A 242 10.88 5.77 16.82
CA SER A 242 10.36 5.67 18.16
C SER A 242 8.89 5.26 18.17
N PHE A 243 8.40 4.87 19.34
CA PHE A 243 6.99 4.62 19.56
C PHE A 243 6.27 5.97 19.77
N LEU A 244 5.66 6.51 18.71
CA LEU A 244 4.93 7.78 18.80
C LEU A 244 3.72 7.65 19.74
N PRO A 245 3.42 8.70 20.54
CA PRO A 245 4.00 10.05 20.53
C PRO A 245 5.25 10.24 21.42
N ALA A 246 5.88 9.17 21.91
CA ALA A 246 7.05 9.24 22.80
C ALA A 246 8.35 9.51 22.04
N PHE A 247 9.33 10.14 22.71
CA PHE A 247 10.71 10.37 22.24
C PHE A 247 10.80 11.07 20.87
N LYS A 248 10.12 12.20 20.74
CA LYS A 248 10.25 13.08 19.56
C LYS A 248 11.64 13.70 19.50
N GLY A 249 12.17 13.88 18.28
CA GLY A 249 13.45 14.58 18.05
C GLY A 249 14.64 13.65 17.80
N ALA A 250 15.85 14.21 18.02
CA ALA A 250 17.10 13.53 17.67
C ALA A 250 17.53 12.48 18.72
N LYS A 251 18.22 11.41 18.27
CA LYS A 251 18.83 10.36 19.09
C LYS A 251 17.87 9.67 20.09
N PRO A 252 16.69 9.17 19.67
CA PRO A 252 15.69 8.60 20.58
C PRO A 252 16.23 7.41 21.39
N TYR A 253 17.12 6.59 20.86
CA TYR A 253 17.70 5.47 21.58
C TYR A 253 18.63 5.90 22.73
N HIS A 254 19.33 7.02 22.62
CA HIS A 254 20.12 7.60 23.72
C HIS A 254 19.18 8.12 24.82
N GLN A 255 18.13 8.84 24.44
CA GLN A 255 17.10 9.30 25.40
C GLN A 255 16.43 8.12 26.12
N ALA A 256 16.11 7.06 25.38
CA ALA A 256 15.52 5.84 25.92
C ALA A 256 16.46 5.15 26.93
N TYR A 257 17.75 5.06 26.60
CA TYR A 257 18.78 4.50 27.50
C TYR A 257 18.93 5.33 28.78
N GLU A 258 19.11 6.65 28.65
CA GLU A 258 19.26 7.56 29.80
C GLU A 258 18.04 7.53 30.74
N ARG A 259 16.82 7.36 30.18
CA ARG A 259 15.60 7.21 30.98
C ARG A 259 15.38 5.81 31.54
N GLY A 260 16.19 4.83 31.18
CA GLY A 260 16.08 3.45 31.64
C GLY A 260 14.75 2.80 31.27
N VAL A 261 14.22 3.07 30.05
CA VAL A 261 12.95 2.51 29.58
C VAL A 261 13.00 0.99 29.50
N LYS A 262 11.86 0.35 29.47
CA LYS A 262 11.74 -1.11 29.41
C LYS A 262 11.28 -1.61 28.03
N ILE A 263 10.87 -0.69 27.16
CA ILE A 263 10.52 -0.98 25.77
C ILE A 263 11.05 0.14 24.86
N ILE A 264 11.41 -0.23 23.65
CA ILE A 264 11.64 0.68 22.51
C ILE A 264 10.70 0.28 21.38
N GLY A 265 10.47 1.16 20.42
CA GLY A 265 9.57 0.85 19.31
C GLY A 265 9.85 1.68 18.09
N ALA A 266 9.07 1.43 17.03
CA ALA A 266 9.04 2.20 15.81
C ALA A 266 7.60 2.42 15.35
N THR A 267 7.38 3.48 14.58
CA THR A 267 6.06 3.85 14.05
C THR A 267 6.16 4.14 12.57
N SER A 268 5.32 3.51 11.77
CA SER A 268 5.12 3.89 10.38
C SER A 268 3.78 4.59 10.23
N HIS A 269 3.79 5.74 9.56
CA HIS A 269 2.64 6.62 9.43
C HIS A 269 2.63 7.32 8.07
N TYR A 270 1.47 7.81 7.64
CA TYR A 270 1.42 8.72 6.50
C TYR A 270 2.05 10.05 6.86
N VAL A 271 2.75 10.64 5.90
CA VAL A 271 3.36 11.97 6.08
C VAL A 271 2.30 13.04 5.88
N THR A 272 2.28 14.01 6.80
CA THR A 272 1.46 15.22 6.74
C THR A 272 2.35 16.44 6.92
N ALA A 273 1.79 17.64 6.77
CA ALA A 273 2.51 18.89 7.00
C ALA A 273 3.04 19.00 8.44
N ASP A 274 2.33 18.43 9.40
CA ASP A 274 2.76 18.35 10.79
C ASP A 274 3.74 17.20 11.00
N LEU A 275 4.96 17.54 11.43
CA LEU A 275 6.03 16.56 11.60
C LEU A 275 5.66 15.44 12.57
N ASP A 276 5.78 14.20 12.10
CA ASP A 276 5.53 12.96 12.86
C ASP A 276 4.13 12.88 13.50
N GLN A 277 3.13 13.57 12.93
CA GLN A 277 1.76 13.60 13.43
C GLN A 277 0.72 12.97 12.50
N GLY A 278 1.13 12.45 11.36
CA GLY A 278 0.23 11.82 10.41
C GLY A 278 -0.38 10.51 10.91
N PRO A 279 -1.44 10.02 10.25
CA PRO A 279 -2.16 8.81 10.62
C PRO A 279 -1.23 7.59 10.69
N ILE A 280 -1.25 6.89 11.83
CA ILE A 280 -0.38 5.74 12.10
C ILE A 280 -0.92 4.52 11.34
N ILE A 281 -0.04 3.82 10.60
CA ILE A 281 -0.38 2.61 9.85
C ILE A 281 0.04 1.36 10.63
N ALA A 282 1.27 1.35 11.15
CA ALA A 282 1.81 0.22 11.88
C ALA A 282 2.74 0.70 13.00
N GLN A 283 2.74 -0.02 14.10
CA GLN A 283 3.65 0.18 15.23
C GLN A 283 4.06 -1.17 15.79
N ASP A 284 5.28 -1.24 16.29
CA ASP A 284 5.74 -2.39 17.06
C ASP A 284 6.73 -1.96 18.14
N VAL A 285 6.90 -2.81 19.16
CA VAL A 285 7.76 -2.57 20.32
C VAL A 285 8.60 -3.79 20.64
N GLN A 286 9.77 -3.54 21.24
CA GLN A 286 10.64 -4.59 21.74
C GLN A 286 11.09 -4.31 23.17
N ALA A 287 11.09 -5.35 23.99
CA ALA A 287 11.59 -5.27 25.37
C ALA A 287 13.09 -5.00 25.39
N VAL A 288 13.50 -4.13 26.31
CA VAL A 288 14.89 -3.82 26.64
C VAL A 288 15.10 -3.87 28.14
N SER A 289 16.35 -4.04 28.58
CA SER A 289 16.71 -4.18 29.96
C SER A 289 17.91 -3.30 30.35
N HIS A 290 18.23 -3.26 31.62
CA HIS A 290 19.41 -2.57 32.11
C HIS A 290 20.75 -3.18 31.63
N ARG A 291 20.71 -4.37 31.00
CA ARG A 291 21.88 -5.05 30.42
C ARG A 291 22.16 -4.60 28.98
N ASP A 292 21.20 -3.99 28.35
CA ASP A 292 21.34 -3.53 26.96
C ASP A 292 22.10 -2.21 26.91
N SER A 293 23.14 -2.12 26.11
CA SER A 293 23.87 -0.89 25.80
C SER A 293 23.07 -0.01 24.82
N VAL A 294 23.52 1.22 24.57
CA VAL A 294 22.95 2.08 23.53
C VAL A 294 23.04 1.43 22.17
N GLU A 295 24.16 0.76 21.87
CA GLU A 295 24.37 0.01 20.62
C GLU A 295 23.39 -1.14 20.47
N ASP A 296 23.06 -1.84 21.57
CA ASP A 296 22.03 -2.88 21.58
C ASP A 296 20.65 -2.31 21.30
N LEU A 297 20.31 -1.17 21.89
CA LEU A 297 19.05 -0.47 21.60
C LEU A 297 18.96 -0.07 20.14
N VAL A 298 20.03 0.47 19.57
CA VAL A 298 20.11 0.83 18.13
C VAL A 298 19.93 -0.41 17.26
N ARG A 299 20.59 -1.54 17.58
CA ARG A 299 20.48 -2.79 16.83
C ARG A 299 19.06 -3.34 16.86
N LYS A 300 18.45 -3.44 18.04
CA LYS A 300 17.06 -3.85 18.25
C LYS A 300 16.10 -2.91 17.50
N GLY A 301 16.30 -1.60 17.62
CA GLY A 301 15.50 -0.59 16.95
C GLY A 301 15.50 -0.73 15.43
N ARG A 302 16.68 -0.94 14.81
CA ARG A 302 16.77 -1.19 13.37
C ARG A 302 15.94 -2.40 12.91
N SER A 303 15.86 -3.45 13.72
CA SER A 303 15.06 -4.63 13.39
C SER A 303 13.58 -4.33 13.43
N ILE A 304 13.12 -3.54 14.41
CA ILE A 304 11.71 -3.10 14.49
C ILE A 304 11.38 -2.16 13.33
N GLU A 305 12.25 -1.18 13.05
CA GLU A 305 12.06 -0.22 11.95
C GLU A 305 11.84 -0.90 10.60
N LYS A 306 12.64 -1.93 10.28
CA LYS A 306 12.48 -2.72 9.06
C LYS A 306 11.11 -3.38 8.99
N TYR A 307 10.75 -4.11 10.03
CA TYR A 307 9.49 -4.84 10.11
C TYR A 307 8.28 -3.91 10.01
N VAL A 308 8.25 -2.83 10.80
CA VAL A 308 7.13 -1.88 10.85
C VAL A 308 6.94 -1.16 9.52
N LEU A 309 8.03 -0.75 8.84
CA LEU A 309 7.92 -0.13 7.52
C LEU A 309 7.39 -1.11 6.48
N LEU A 310 7.91 -2.34 6.47
CA LEU A 310 7.46 -3.38 5.55
C LEU A 310 5.96 -3.68 5.72
N GLN A 311 5.48 -3.82 6.96
CA GLN A 311 4.06 -4.04 7.26
C GLN A 311 3.18 -2.86 6.81
N ALA A 312 3.62 -1.63 7.01
CA ALA A 312 2.88 -0.45 6.59
C ALA A 312 2.78 -0.34 5.06
N VAL A 313 3.88 -0.57 4.34
CA VAL A 313 3.90 -0.58 2.87
C VAL A 313 3.00 -1.71 2.34
N ARG A 314 3.10 -2.92 2.93
CA ARG A 314 2.24 -4.05 2.57
C ARG A 314 0.76 -3.72 2.77
N ALA A 315 0.38 -3.22 3.95
CA ALA A 315 -1.01 -2.87 4.23
C ALA A 315 -1.58 -1.82 3.26
N HIS A 316 -0.77 -0.81 2.91
CA HIS A 316 -1.17 0.21 1.94
C HIS A 316 -1.35 -0.38 0.54
N THR A 317 -0.37 -1.14 0.05
CA THR A 317 -0.38 -1.67 -1.32
C THR A 317 -1.36 -2.83 -1.52
N GLU A 318 -1.77 -3.51 -0.44
CA GLU A 318 -2.87 -4.49 -0.41
C GLU A 318 -4.24 -3.83 -0.21
N GLN A 319 -4.32 -2.49 -0.22
CA GLN A 319 -5.57 -1.75 -0.03
C GLN A 319 -6.30 -2.17 1.24
N ARG A 320 -5.59 -2.09 2.38
CA ARG A 320 -6.11 -2.47 3.70
C ARG A 320 -6.20 -1.30 4.68
N VAL A 321 -5.81 -0.10 4.26
CA VAL A 321 -5.73 1.07 5.14
C VAL A 321 -6.75 2.12 4.74
N LEU A 322 -7.65 2.45 5.64
CA LEU A 322 -8.54 3.61 5.54
C LEU A 322 -8.10 4.70 6.54
N CYS A 323 -7.95 5.92 6.06
CA CYS A 323 -7.73 7.08 6.91
C CYS A 323 -9.07 7.67 7.35
N PHE A 324 -9.18 7.99 8.64
CA PHE A 324 -10.32 8.70 9.23
C PHE A 324 -9.83 9.75 10.23
N GLY A 325 -9.85 11.00 9.81
CA GLY A 325 -9.17 12.07 10.54
C GLY A 325 -7.69 11.76 10.67
N ASN A 326 -7.17 11.80 11.90
CA ASN A 326 -5.77 11.46 12.18
C ASN A 326 -5.57 10.00 12.64
N ARG A 327 -6.50 9.12 12.33
CA ARG A 327 -6.45 7.68 12.66
C ARG A 327 -6.54 6.85 11.40
N THR A 328 -6.15 5.59 11.49
CA THR A 328 -6.36 4.60 10.43
C THR A 328 -7.20 3.44 10.94
N VAL A 329 -7.98 2.85 10.04
CA VAL A 329 -8.53 1.51 10.19
C VAL A 329 -7.72 0.61 9.27
N VAL A 330 -7.00 -0.37 9.83
CA VAL A 330 -6.16 -1.30 9.08
C VAL A 330 -6.82 -2.68 9.13
N PHE A 331 -7.31 -3.13 7.99
CA PHE A 331 -7.94 -4.46 7.89
C PHE A 331 -6.89 -5.57 7.91
N PRO A 332 -7.23 -6.77 8.44
CA PRO A 332 -6.35 -7.93 8.40
C PRO A 332 -6.00 -8.32 6.95
N GLY A 333 -4.81 -8.92 6.78
CA GLY A 333 -4.35 -9.47 5.50
C GLY A 333 -4.69 -10.92 5.34
#